data_ddc6aefe22a8b26bfefdf6797be1164a
#
_entry.id   ddc6aefe22a8b26bfefdf6797be1164a
#
_cell.length_a   1.000
_cell.length_b   1.000
_cell.length_c   1.000
_cell.angle_alpha   90.00
_cell.angle_beta   90.00
_cell.angle_gamma   90.00
#
_symmetry.space_group_name_H-M   'P 1'
#
loop_
_entity.id
_entity.type
_entity.pdbx_description
1 polymer ?
#
loop_
_entity_poly.entity_id
_entity_poly.type
_entity_poly.pdbx_seq_one_letter_code
_entity_poly.pdbx_strand_id
1 'polypeptide(L)'
;LTYSCDLYVNVRIITYIYNQSENHIETKTKKLKDIYIGKLPVMVGSKACILSIIPHENILSECRYDMGGYFIVNGNEKVLINQDRIKENYVLIFKPANNIDIIHTEIRSMNEPLYLPTKTISLSMSKKSNHMGRVIRINTSFLKTEIPVFIMFRALNILSDYEIIHHILYDVNKLKNKHILEELKACCDDAIGVYTREDALEYILRNITGNMRNNKTVENVEMVLDSDLLPHITGRNKKALYLGFMINKAISIYLGYESYDNRDSYINKRIDTPGMLMSNLFRQCYGKITKELKSMIEKDINQWGNDSTSVVDLISDKQHITKYFKQGLLDSWLKYALSTGNWGIKTIGSFQNIKQGVSQVLNRMCHH
;
A
#
# COMPACT_ATOMS: atom_id res chain seq x y z
N LEU A 1 -7.69 24.84 22.13
CA LEU A 1 -6.22 24.76 22.02
C LEU A 1 -5.81 23.39 21.51
N THR A 2 -4.98 23.33 20.45
CA THR A 2 -4.38 22.10 19.94
C THR A 2 -2.86 22.30 19.91
N TYR A 3 -2.13 21.36 20.51
CA TYR A 3 -0.68 21.39 20.52
C TYR A 3 -0.15 20.82 19.18
N SER A 4 0.42 21.68 18.35
CA SER A 4 0.84 21.34 16.99
C SER A 4 2.02 22.20 16.54
N CYS A 5 2.83 21.68 15.61
CA CYS A 5 3.88 22.43 14.92
C CYS A 5 3.45 22.76 13.49
N ASP A 6 3.99 23.85 12.96
CA ASP A 6 3.78 24.26 11.58
C ASP A 6 4.66 23.45 10.64
N LEU A 7 4.08 23.01 9.52
CA LEU A 7 4.77 22.22 8.49
C LEU A 7 5.01 23.06 7.24
N TYR A 8 6.29 23.22 6.89
CA TYR A 8 6.74 23.92 5.69
C TYR A 8 7.46 22.94 4.75
N VAL A 9 7.31 23.15 3.46
CA VAL A 9 7.99 22.34 2.43
C VAL A 9 8.69 23.23 1.42
N ASN A 10 9.77 22.68 0.86
CA ASN A 10 10.46 23.25 -0.29
C ASN A 10 9.97 22.51 -1.55
N VAL A 11 9.44 23.25 -2.51
CA VAL A 11 8.92 22.71 -3.77
C VAL A 11 9.88 23.05 -4.90
N ARG A 12 10.22 22.04 -5.68
CA ARG A 12 10.98 22.19 -6.93
C ARG A 12 10.06 21.87 -8.10
N ILE A 13 9.82 22.87 -8.95
CA ILE A 13 9.01 22.75 -10.16
C ILE A 13 9.97 22.59 -11.32
N ILE A 14 9.77 21.56 -12.13
CA ILE A 14 10.50 21.30 -13.35
C ILE A 14 9.46 21.28 -14.46
N THR A 15 9.56 22.20 -15.41
CA THR A 15 8.67 22.29 -16.57
C THR A 15 9.44 21.93 -17.82
N TYR A 16 8.86 21.04 -18.61
CA TYR A 16 9.36 20.64 -19.90
C TYR A 16 8.46 21.23 -20.97
N ILE A 17 8.98 22.18 -21.77
CA ILE A 17 8.27 22.82 -22.84
C ILE A 17 8.76 22.18 -24.16
N TYR A 18 7.84 21.55 -24.87
CA TYR A 18 8.14 20.94 -26.18
C TYR A 18 7.76 21.88 -27.29
N ASN A 19 8.74 22.42 -27.98
CA ASN A 19 8.54 23.24 -29.18
C ASN A 19 8.47 22.34 -30.42
N GLN A 20 7.27 22.19 -30.99
CA GLN A 20 7.05 21.36 -32.17
C GLN A 20 7.82 21.86 -33.42
N SER A 21 8.12 23.18 -33.50
CA SER A 21 8.83 23.79 -34.64
C SER A 21 10.35 23.48 -34.64
N GLU A 22 10.95 23.26 -33.47
CA GLU A 22 12.41 23.11 -33.35
C GLU A 22 12.84 21.73 -32.85
N ASN A 23 11.90 20.83 -32.54
CA ASN A 23 12.15 19.51 -31.93
C ASN A 23 13.04 19.58 -30.67
N HIS A 24 12.97 20.70 -29.95
CA HIS A 24 13.80 20.98 -28.77
C HIS A 24 12.92 21.02 -27.51
N ILE A 25 13.44 20.38 -26.44
CA ILE A 25 12.81 20.40 -25.11
C ILE A 25 13.51 21.46 -24.27
N GLU A 26 12.81 22.55 -24.00
CA GLU A 26 13.29 23.56 -23.03
C GLU A 26 12.93 23.14 -21.61
N THR A 27 13.90 23.08 -20.72
CA THR A 27 13.67 22.71 -19.32
C THR A 27 13.82 23.94 -18.42
N LYS A 28 12.73 24.36 -17.78
CA LYS A 28 12.76 25.43 -16.77
C LYS A 28 12.63 24.84 -15.38
N THR A 29 13.52 25.25 -14.46
CA THR A 29 13.51 24.79 -13.06
C THR A 29 13.35 25.98 -12.12
N LYS A 30 12.34 25.93 -11.26
CA LYS A 30 12.13 26.93 -10.20
C LYS A 30 12.07 26.26 -8.83
N LYS A 31 12.74 26.84 -7.83
CA LYS A 31 12.72 26.36 -6.46
C LYS A 31 12.00 27.37 -5.57
N LEU A 32 10.99 26.92 -4.86
CA LEU A 32 10.22 27.72 -3.91
C LEU A 32 10.50 27.19 -2.50
N LYS A 33 10.85 28.07 -1.61
CA LYS A 33 11.16 27.72 -0.21
C LYS A 33 10.03 28.14 0.73
N ASP A 34 9.90 27.40 1.82
CA ASP A 34 9.04 27.72 2.96
C ASP A 34 7.59 27.93 2.56
N ILE A 35 7.03 26.93 1.85
CA ILE A 35 5.59 26.89 1.56
C ILE A 35 4.91 26.20 2.72
N TYR A 36 4.00 26.92 3.37
CA TYR A 36 3.19 26.40 4.46
C TYR A 36 2.13 25.43 3.93
N ILE A 37 2.06 24.22 4.51
CA ILE A 37 1.08 23.18 4.14
C ILE A 37 -0.02 23.04 5.18
N GLY A 38 0.31 23.16 6.47
CA GLY A 38 -0.63 22.96 7.56
C GLY A 38 0.07 22.70 8.89
N LYS A 39 -0.71 22.25 9.88
CA LYS A 39 -0.22 21.92 11.22
C LYS A 39 -0.21 20.43 11.47
N LEU A 40 0.84 19.97 12.11
CA LEU A 40 0.98 18.59 12.55
C LEU A 40 0.82 18.53 14.08
N PRO A 41 -0.16 17.79 14.62
CA PRO A 41 -0.26 17.57 16.06
C PRO A 41 1.00 16.89 16.61
N VAL A 42 1.50 17.40 17.72
CA VAL A 42 2.73 16.93 18.38
C VAL A 42 2.36 16.15 19.62
N MET A 43 2.94 14.95 19.75
CA MET A 43 2.81 14.15 20.95
C MET A 43 3.68 14.74 22.07
N VAL A 44 3.11 14.94 23.24
CA VAL A 44 3.83 15.43 24.43
C VAL A 44 4.95 14.45 24.81
N GLY A 45 6.15 14.94 25.08
CA GLY A 45 7.32 14.12 25.37
C GLY A 45 8.03 13.53 24.15
N SER A 46 7.54 13.80 22.91
CA SER A 46 8.24 13.40 21.68
C SER A 46 9.45 14.30 21.38
N LYS A 47 10.31 13.86 20.44
CA LYS A 47 11.47 14.66 20.01
C LYS A 47 11.12 16.05 19.46
N ALA A 48 9.90 16.23 18.94
CA ALA A 48 9.40 17.51 18.44
C ALA A 48 8.69 18.33 19.53
N CYS A 49 8.55 17.80 20.74
CA CYS A 49 7.91 18.49 21.85
C CYS A 49 8.87 19.48 22.46
N ILE A 50 8.36 20.69 22.77
CA ILE A 50 9.13 21.74 23.42
C ILE A 50 9.70 21.30 24.77
N LEU A 51 8.98 20.44 25.51
CA LEU A 51 9.41 19.90 26.80
C LEU A 51 10.65 18.99 26.69
N SER A 52 10.89 18.40 25.52
CA SER A 52 12.09 17.59 25.26
C SER A 52 13.28 18.43 24.79
N ILE A 53 13.03 19.65 24.34
CA ILE A 53 14.05 20.58 23.80
C ILE A 53 14.57 21.51 24.89
N ILE A 54 13.69 21.97 25.79
CA ILE A 54 14.04 22.89 26.88
C ILE A 54 14.57 22.09 28.07
N PRO A 55 15.69 22.51 28.70
CA PRO A 55 16.17 21.90 29.94
C PRO A 55 15.11 21.95 31.05
N HIS A 56 14.97 20.87 31.79
CA HIS A 56 13.96 20.72 32.86
C HIS A 56 13.99 21.83 33.91
N GLU A 57 15.13 22.48 34.11
CA GLU A 57 15.30 23.55 35.07
C GLU A 57 14.51 24.81 34.69
N ASN A 58 14.17 24.99 33.43
CA ASN A 58 13.46 26.15 32.88
C ASN A 58 11.94 25.92 32.69
N ILE A 59 11.45 24.72 33.02
CA ILE A 59 10.03 24.36 32.87
C ILE A 59 9.33 24.62 34.20
N LEU A 60 8.84 25.89 34.37
CA LEU A 60 8.29 26.34 35.65
C LEU A 60 6.86 25.86 35.97
N SER A 61 6.11 25.33 35.03
CA SER A 61 4.66 25.02 35.18
C SER A 61 4.25 23.58 34.93
N GLU A 62 5.12 22.75 34.38
CA GLU A 62 4.77 21.37 34.00
C GLU A 62 5.24 20.37 35.05
N CYS A 63 4.45 19.31 35.24
CA CYS A 63 4.78 18.26 36.19
C CYS A 63 5.98 17.46 35.70
N ARG A 64 7.01 17.38 36.53
CA ARG A 64 8.24 16.62 36.23
C ARG A 64 8.00 15.10 36.07
N TYR A 65 6.93 14.58 36.64
CA TYR A 65 6.58 13.17 36.61
C TYR A 65 5.58 12.81 35.49
N ASP A 66 5.20 13.78 34.62
CA ASP A 66 4.37 13.47 33.48
C ASP A 66 5.18 12.71 32.43
N MET A 67 4.76 11.48 32.13
CA MET A 67 5.45 10.60 31.17
C MET A 67 5.21 11.02 29.72
N GLY A 68 4.25 11.89 29.44
CA GLY A 68 3.87 12.25 28.08
C GLY A 68 3.18 11.11 27.33
N GLY A 69 3.34 11.07 26.01
CA GLY A 69 2.75 10.02 25.16
C GLY A 69 1.30 10.30 24.72
N TYR A 70 0.78 11.48 24.98
CA TYR A 70 -0.56 11.91 24.60
C TYR A 70 -0.53 13.15 23.71
N PHE A 71 -1.65 13.42 23.06
CA PHE A 71 -1.86 14.59 22.21
C PHE A 71 -2.85 15.54 22.90
N ILE A 72 -2.64 16.84 22.76
CA ILE A 72 -3.60 17.85 23.21
C ILE A 72 -4.36 18.35 21.98
N VAL A 73 -5.65 18.04 21.92
CA VAL A 73 -6.51 18.38 20.78
C VAL A 73 -7.80 18.99 21.29
N ASN A 74 -8.09 20.23 20.85
CA ASN A 74 -9.26 21.00 21.29
C ASN A 74 -9.38 21.12 22.83
N GLY A 75 -8.25 21.19 23.53
CA GLY A 75 -8.20 21.28 24.99
C GLY A 75 -8.32 19.96 25.73
N ASN A 76 -8.49 18.83 25.03
CA ASN A 76 -8.56 17.50 25.61
C ASN A 76 -7.26 16.75 25.41
N GLU A 77 -6.85 15.98 26.40
CA GLU A 77 -5.74 15.03 26.31
C GLU A 77 -6.23 13.75 25.63
N LYS A 78 -5.60 13.37 24.53
CA LYS A 78 -5.97 12.23 23.71
C LYS A 78 -4.82 11.24 23.61
N VAL A 79 -5.08 9.97 23.86
CA VAL A 79 -4.13 8.86 23.71
C VAL A 79 -4.51 8.04 22.50
N LEU A 80 -3.53 7.64 21.72
CA LEU A 80 -3.70 6.68 20.62
C LEU A 80 -3.49 5.27 21.16
N ILE A 81 -4.53 4.46 21.07
CA ILE A 81 -4.47 3.04 21.45
C ILE A 81 -3.73 2.27 20.37
N ASN A 82 -2.72 1.52 20.77
CA ASN A 82 -1.98 0.63 19.88
C ASN A 82 -2.93 -0.35 19.19
N GLN A 83 -2.71 -0.58 17.89
CA GLN A 83 -3.52 -1.50 17.09
C GLN A 83 -2.71 -2.73 16.73
N ASP A 84 -3.27 -3.92 16.87
CA ASP A 84 -2.65 -5.12 16.37
C ASP A 84 -2.98 -5.34 14.88
N ARG A 85 -2.04 -5.90 14.16
CA ARG A 85 -2.20 -6.27 12.74
C ARG A 85 -1.45 -7.56 12.43
N ILE A 86 -1.83 -8.20 11.35
CA ILE A 86 -1.13 -9.39 10.86
C ILE A 86 0.25 -8.97 10.33
N LYS A 87 1.25 -9.82 10.57
CA LYS A 87 2.62 -9.66 10.08
C LYS A 87 2.65 -9.48 8.57
N GLU A 88 3.39 -8.48 8.11
CA GLU A 88 3.62 -8.22 6.69
C GLU A 88 4.76 -9.06 6.13
N ASN A 89 4.81 -9.18 4.79
CA ASN A 89 5.86 -9.84 4.03
C ASN A 89 6.12 -11.31 4.46
N TYR A 90 5.11 -11.94 5.05
CA TYR A 90 5.16 -13.32 5.49
C TYR A 90 3.96 -14.10 4.95
N VAL A 91 4.21 -15.30 4.45
CA VAL A 91 3.19 -16.18 3.88
C VAL A 91 2.49 -16.94 4.99
N LEU A 92 1.20 -16.67 5.16
CA LEU A 92 0.33 -17.35 6.11
C LEU A 92 -0.64 -18.25 5.36
N ILE A 93 -0.88 -19.45 5.90
CA ILE A 93 -1.77 -20.44 5.29
C ILE A 93 -2.80 -20.86 6.31
N PHE A 94 -4.06 -20.67 5.94
CA PHE A 94 -5.20 -20.92 6.79
C PHE A 94 -6.14 -21.97 6.21
N LYS A 95 -6.86 -22.64 7.08
CA LYS A 95 -8.03 -23.41 6.68
C LYS A 95 -9.17 -22.43 6.44
N PRO A 96 -9.75 -22.37 5.22
CA PRO A 96 -10.82 -21.42 4.93
C PRO A 96 -12.10 -21.79 5.71
N ALA A 97 -12.87 -20.75 6.07
CA ALA A 97 -14.14 -20.93 6.77
C ALA A 97 -15.27 -21.36 5.80
N ASN A 98 -15.13 -21.05 4.51
CA ASN A 98 -16.06 -21.43 3.46
C ASN A 98 -15.75 -22.84 2.94
N ASN A 99 -16.82 -23.57 2.54
CA ASN A 99 -16.68 -24.93 2.03
C ASN A 99 -16.26 -25.01 0.54
N ILE A 100 -15.87 -23.91 -0.08
CA ILE A 100 -15.53 -23.79 -1.50
C ILE A 100 -14.07 -24.17 -1.73
N ASP A 101 -13.19 -23.69 -0.86
CA ASP A 101 -11.76 -23.89 -0.93
C ASP A 101 -11.28 -24.85 0.17
N ILE A 102 -10.11 -25.45 -0.02
CA ILE A 102 -9.48 -26.31 0.98
C ILE A 102 -8.39 -25.56 1.70
N ILE A 103 -7.65 -24.73 0.98
CA ILE A 103 -6.52 -23.94 1.48
C ILE A 103 -6.67 -22.51 1.02
N HIS A 104 -6.42 -21.59 1.94
CA HIS A 104 -6.29 -20.18 1.65
C HIS A 104 -4.92 -19.70 2.12
N THR A 105 -4.10 -19.28 1.17
CA THR A 105 -2.78 -18.69 1.43
C THR A 105 -2.90 -17.19 1.28
N GLU A 106 -2.42 -16.44 2.24
CA GLU A 106 -2.48 -14.98 2.24
C GLU A 106 -1.09 -14.39 2.53
N ILE A 107 -0.71 -13.38 1.78
CA ILE A 107 0.41 -12.52 2.10
C ILE A 107 -0.01 -11.05 2.03
N ARG A 108 0.35 -10.28 3.05
CA ARG A 108 0.25 -8.82 3.05
C ARG A 108 1.61 -8.24 2.71
N SER A 109 1.79 -7.93 1.45
CA SER A 109 3.05 -7.42 0.92
C SER A 109 3.12 -5.90 1.06
N MET A 110 4.22 -5.41 1.62
CA MET A 110 4.50 -3.99 1.80
C MET A 110 5.95 -3.69 1.43
N ASN A 111 6.14 -2.63 0.67
CA ASN A 111 7.48 -2.09 0.44
C ASN A 111 7.91 -1.30 1.68
N GLU A 112 8.75 -1.89 2.52
CA GLU A 112 9.19 -1.31 3.80
C GLU A 112 9.91 0.04 3.64
N PRO A 113 10.91 0.19 2.75
CA PRO A 113 11.62 1.46 2.59
C PRO A 113 10.71 2.63 2.21
N LEU A 114 9.69 2.37 1.39
CA LEU A 114 8.76 3.40 0.94
C LEU A 114 7.51 3.51 1.82
N TYR A 115 7.30 2.57 2.74
CA TYR A 115 6.12 2.49 3.60
C TYR A 115 4.81 2.67 2.84
N LEU A 116 4.68 2.09 1.67
CA LEU A 116 3.47 2.12 0.87
C LEU A 116 2.37 1.27 1.51
N PRO A 117 1.08 1.52 1.17
CA PRO A 117 -0.02 0.68 1.64
C PRO A 117 0.21 -0.80 1.30
N THR A 118 -0.14 -1.68 2.22
CA THR A 118 -0.04 -3.13 2.02
C THR A 118 -0.91 -3.60 0.87
N LYS A 119 -0.38 -4.49 0.05
CA LYS A 119 -1.11 -5.19 -1.02
C LYS A 119 -1.33 -6.64 -0.59
N THR A 120 -2.58 -7.04 -0.54
CA THR A 120 -2.92 -8.42 -0.20
C THR A 120 -2.94 -9.27 -1.47
N ILE A 121 -2.23 -10.39 -1.42
CA ILE A 121 -2.21 -11.40 -2.46
C ILE A 121 -2.64 -12.70 -1.80
N SER A 122 -3.60 -13.38 -2.39
CA SER A 122 -4.07 -14.67 -1.90
C SER A 122 -4.02 -15.74 -2.98
N LEU A 123 -3.71 -16.96 -2.55
CA LEU A 123 -3.85 -18.15 -3.36
C LEU A 123 -4.96 -19.01 -2.77
N SER A 124 -5.87 -19.47 -3.60
CA SER A 124 -6.94 -20.39 -3.22
C SER A 124 -6.76 -21.74 -3.93
N MET A 125 -6.89 -22.83 -3.20
CA MET A 125 -6.98 -24.19 -3.77
C MET A 125 -8.42 -24.64 -3.73
N SER A 126 -9.01 -24.85 -4.91
CA SER A 126 -10.41 -25.24 -5.04
C SER A 126 -10.68 -26.65 -4.49
N LYS A 127 -11.85 -26.82 -3.85
CA LYS A 127 -12.35 -28.13 -3.41
C LYS A 127 -12.80 -29.01 -4.58
N LYS A 128 -13.29 -28.38 -5.64
CA LYS A 128 -13.66 -29.11 -6.86
C LYS A 128 -12.40 -29.56 -7.57
N SER A 129 -12.23 -30.88 -7.76
CA SER A 129 -11.17 -31.42 -8.58
C SER A 129 -11.63 -31.49 -10.03
N ASN A 130 -10.76 -31.08 -10.94
CA ASN A 130 -10.87 -31.43 -12.35
C ASN A 130 -10.41 -32.87 -12.55
N HIS A 131 -10.49 -33.40 -13.79
CA HIS A 131 -10.07 -34.78 -14.11
C HIS A 131 -8.61 -35.06 -13.72
N MET A 132 -7.76 -34.05 -13.64
CA MET A 132 -6.32 -34.14 -13.33
C MET A 132 -5.95 -33.76 -11.89
N GLY A 133 -6.91 -33.28 -11.08
CA GLY A 133 -6.63 -32.83 -9.70
C GLY A 133 -7.24 -31.48 -9.36
N ARG A 134 -6.62 -30.73 -8.44
CA ARG A 134 -7.13 -29.48 -7.90
C ARG A 134 -6.40 -28.28 -8.45
N VAL A 135 -7.15 -27.23 -8.73
CA VAL A 135 -6.63 -26.02 -9.34
C VAL A 135 -6.26 -25.01 -8.26
N ILE A 136 -5.11 -24.36 -8.44
CA ILE A 136 -4.67 -23.23 -7.62
C ILE A 136 -4.82 -21.95 -8.43
N ARG A 137 -5.51 -20.96 -7.84
CA ARG A 137 -5.75 -19.67 -8.44
C ARG A 137 -5.23 -18.55 -7.56
N ILE A 138 -4.79 -17.47 -8.19
CA ILE A 138 -4.29 -16.27 -7.53
C ILE A 138 -5.33 -15.16 -7.59
N ASN A 139 -5.51 -14.49 -6.45
CA ASN A 139 -6.30 -13.28 -6.34
C ASN A 139 -5.44 -12.14 -5.80
N THR A 140 -5.62 -10.96 -6.36
CA THR A 140 -4.91 -9.74 -5.97
C THR A 140 -5.87 -8.55 -5.98
N SER A 141 -5.49 -7.47 -5.30
CA SER A 141 -6.33 -6.26 -5.19
C SER A 141 -6.66 -5.58 -6.53
N PHE A 142 -5.87 -5.85 -7.58
CA PHE A 142 -6.10 -5.28 -8.92
C PHE A 142 -6.92 -6.19 -9.85
N LEU A 143 -7.20 -7.44 -9.45
CA LEU A 143 -7.99 -8.39 -10.22
C LEU A 143 -9.45 -8.39 -9.76
N LYS A 144 -10.38 -8.61 -10.69
CA LYS A 144 -11.81 -8.80 -10.39
C LYS A 144 -12.13 -10.24 -9.97
N THR A 145 -11.50 -11.18 -10.65
CA THR A 145 -11.69 -12.62 -10.49
C THR A 145 -10.36 -13.28 -10.30
N GLU A 146 -10.37 -14.43 -9.63
CA GLU A 146 -9.19 -15.25 -9.48
C GLU A 146 -8.72 -15.76 -10.83
N ILE A 147 -7.41 -15.75 -11.06
CA ILE A 147 -6.80 -16.23 -12.31
C ILE A 147 -5.92 -17.46 -12.04
N PRO A 148 -5.75 -18.36 -13.05
CA PRO A 148 -4.83 -19.48 -12.94
C PRO A 148 -3.41 -19.03 -12.65
N VAL A 149 -2.74 -19.72 -11.73
CA VAL A 149 -1.39 -19.38 -11.29
C VAL A 149 -0.37 -19.42 -12.42
N PHE A 150 -0.47 -20.39 -13.34
CA PHE A 150 0.46 -20.52 -14.45
C PHE A 150 0.41 -19.33 -15.41
N ILE A 151 -0.76 -18.72 -15.60
CA ILE A 151 -0.91 -17.47 -16.38
C ILE A 151 -0.13 -16.33 -15.72
N MET A 152 -0.13 -16.25 -14.39
CA MET A 152 0.66 -15.24 -13.68
C MET A 152 2.17 -15.44 -13.88
N PHE A 153 2.66 -16.68 -13.87
CA PHE A 153 4.08 -16.97 -14.19
C PHE A 153 4.45 -16.56 -15.61
N ARG A 154 3.59 -16.86 -16.60
CA ARG A 154 3.81 -16.45 -17.99
C ARG A 154 3.83 -14.93 -18.14
N ALA A 155 2.98 -14.21 -17.44
CA ALA A 155 3.03 -12.73 -17.38
C ALA A 155 4.34 -12.20 -16.75
N LEU A 156 4.93 -12.92 -15.81
CA LEU A 156 6.26 -12.62 -15.23
C LEU A 156 7.44 -13.01 -16.12
N ASN A 157 7.18 -13.47 -17.35
CA ASN A 157 8.15 -13.89 -18.35
C ASN A 157 8.78 -15.29 -18.11
N ILE A 158 8.06 -16.18 -17.43
CA ILE A 158 8.42 -17.60 -17.31
C ILE A 158 7.41 -18.38 -18.13
N LEU A 159 7.81 -18.79 -19.34
CA LEU A 159 6.89 -19.32 -20.36
C LEU A 159 6.71 -20.82 -20.29
N SER A 160 7.82 -21.54 -20.04
CA SER A 160 7.84 -23.00 -20.05
C SER A 160 7.22 -23.57 -18.78
N ASP A 161 6.32 -24.53 -18.91
CA ASP A 161 5.74 -25.26 -17.78
C ASP A 161 6.80 -25.96 -16.94
N TYR A 162 7.87 -26.44 -17.59
CA TYR A 162 9.03 -27.05 -16.92
C TYR A 162 9.74 -26.01 -16.01
N GLU A 163 9.97 -24.81 -16.50
CA GLU A 163 10.58 -23.73 -15.71
C GLU A 163 9.68 -23.32 -14.56
N ILE A 164 8.37 -23.20 -14.78
CA ILE A 164 7.39 -22.88 -13.73
C ILE A 164 7.45 -23.93 -12.62
N ILE A 165 7.42 -25.21 -12.99
CA ILE A 165 7.51 -26.33 -12.05
C ILE A 165 8.85 -26.29 -11.29
N HIS A 166 9.95 -25.95 -11.97
CA HIS A 166 11.25 -25.82 -11.33
C HIS A 166 11.29 -24.68 -10.32
N HIS A 167 10.62 -23.55 -10.60
CA HIS A 167 10.47 -22.43 -9.66
C HIS A 167 9.65 -22.80 -8.42
N ILE A 168 8.72 -23.75 -8.55
CA ILE A 168 7.88 -24.22 -7.44
C ILE A 168 8.59 -25.28 -6.61
N LEU A 169 9.27 -26.25 -7.26
CA LEU A 169 9.82 -27.42 -6.60
C LEU A 169 11.27 -27.27 -6.15
N TYR A 170 12.03 -26.34 -6.76
CA TYR A 170 13.50 -26.14 -6.62
C TYR A 170 14.36 -27.39 -6.96
N ASP A 171 13.93 -28.59 -6.55
CA ASP A 171 14.61 -29.86 -6.81
C ASP A 171 13.55 -30.93 -7.08
N VAL A 172 13.41 -31.31 -8.34
CA VAL A 172 12.40 -32.28 -8.81
C VAL A 172 12.65 -33.71 -8.29
N ASN A 173 13.89 -34.02 -7.93
CA ASN A 173 14.29 -35.40 -7.61
C ASN A 173 13.91 -35.84 -6.19
N LYS A 174 13.54 -34.92 -5.29
CA LYS A 174 13.12 -35.29 -3.95
C LYS A 174 11.78 -35.99 -3.94
N LEU A 175 11.68 -37.09 -3.19
CA LEU A 175 10.45 -37.90 -3.06
C LEU A 175 9.21 -37.07 -2.69
N LYS A 176 9.38 -36.13 -1.75
CA LYS A 176 8.33 -35.18 -1.36
C LYS A 176 7.78 -34.37 -2.53
N ASN A 177 8.66 -33.98 -3.45
CA ASN A 177 8.33 -33.15 -4.60
C ASN A 177 7.57 -33.92 -5.70
N LYS A 178 7.64 -35.24 -5.76
CA LYS A 178 6.84 -36.06 -6.68
C LYS A 178 5.34 -35.92 -6.40
N HIS A 179 4.93 -35.94 -5.12
CA HIS A 179 3.53 -35.76 -4.77
C HIS A 179 3.04 -34.33 -5.06
N ILE A 180 3.90 -33.32 -4.83
CA ILE A 180 3.58 -31.93 -5.20
C ILE A 180 3.41 -31.80 -6.73
N LEU A 181 4.26 -32.48 -7.52
CA LEU A 181 4.18 -32.49 -8.98
C LEU A 181 2.85 -33.08 -9.49
N GLU A 182 2.35 -34.13 -8.83
CA GLU A 182 1.06 -34.71 -9.17
C GLU A 182 -0.10 -33.73 -9.03
N GLU A 183 -0.10 -32.96 -7.94
CA GLU A 183 -1.13 -31.92 -7.69
C GLU A 183 -1.03 -30.73 -8.67
N LEU A 184 0.17 -30.43 -9.21
CA LEU A 184 0.36 -29.33 -10.15
C LEU A 184 -0.18 -29.62 -11.56
N LYS A 185 -0.44 -30.90 -11.93
CA LYS A 185 -0.96 -31.24 -13.26
C LYS A 185 -2.26 -30.49 -13.60
N ALA A 186 -3.18 -30.40 -12.65
CA ALA A 186 -4.43 -29.67 -12.84
C ALA A 186 -4.24 -28.16 -13.09
N CYS A 187 -3.17 -27.58 -12.56
CA CYS A 187 -2.86 -26.16 -12.78
C CYS A 187 -2.34 -25.89 -14.19
N CYS A 188 -1.64 -26.87 -14.80
CA CYS A 188 -1.22 -26.79 -16.20
C CYS A 188 -2.45 -26.77 -17.11
N ASP A 189 -3.43 -27.66 -16.85
CA ASP A 189 -4.66 -27.74 -17.64
C ASP A 189 -5.52 -26.49 -17.54
N ASP A 190 -5.60 -25.87 -16.36
CA ASP A 190 -6.38 -24.62 -16.16
C ASP A 190 -5.79 -23.41 -16.93
N ALA A 191 -4.54 -23.51 -17.39
CA ALA A 191 -3.84 -22.48 -18.16
C ALA A 191 -3.74 -22.79 -19.66
N ILE A 192 -4.45 -23.80 -20.17
CA ILE A 192 -4.46 -24.16 -21.61
C ILE A 192 -5.02 -22.99 -22.43
N GLY A 193 -4.36 -22.69 -23.55
CA GLY A 193 -4.76 -21.63 -24.48
C GLY A 193 -4.05 -20.29 -24.27
N VAL A 194 -3.23 -20.14 -23.22
CA VAL A 194 -2.44 -18.94 -22.96
C VAL A 194 -0.98 -19.34 -22.84
N TYR A 195 -0.22 -19.33 -23.92
CA TYR A 195 1.17 -19.85 -23.94
C TYR A 195 2.22 -18.74 -24.02
N THR A 196 1.86 -17.60 -24.61
CA THR A 196 2.78 -16.48 -24.75
C THR A 196 2.64 -15.48 -23.62
N ARG A 197 3.65 -14.63 -23.46
CA ARG A 197 3.60 -13.52 -22.49
C ARG A 197 2.50 -12.52 -22.84
N GLU A 198 2.34 -12.24 -24.12
CA GLU A 198 1.37 -11.29 -24.62
C GLU A 198 -0.05 -11.74 -24.34
N ASP A 199 -0.36 -13.02 -24.61
CA ASP A 199 -1.66 -13.62 -24.28
C ASP A 199 -1.94 -13.58 -22.77
N ALA A 200 -0.93 -13.81 -21.94
CA ALA A 200 -1.06 -13.76 -20.49
C ALA A 200 -1.34 -12.33 -20.00
N LEU A 201 -0.68 -11.32 -20.57
CA LEU A 201 -0.92 -9.91 -20.24
C LEU A 201 -2.31 -9.47 -20.71
N GLU A 202 -2.77 -9.90 -21.88
CA GLU A 202 -4.13 -9.64 -22.34
C GLU A 202 -5.19 -10.31 -21.43
N TYR A 203 -4.95 -11.57 -21.02
CA TYR A 203 -5.83 -12.27 -20.10
C TYR A 203 -5.98 -11.49 -18.77
N ILE A 204 -4.88 -11.01 -18.22
CA ILE A 204 -4.87 -10.17 -17.02
C ILE A 204 -5.61 -8.85 -17.27
N LEU A 205 -5.37 -8.20 -18.42
CA LEU A 205 -6.02 -6.94 -18.80
C LEU A 205 -7.55 -7.04 -18.84
N ARG A 206 -8.09 -8.17 -19.31
CA ARG A 206 -9.54 -8.44 -19.33
C ARG A 206 -10.12 -8.53 -17.90
N ASN A 207 -9.30 -9.01 -16.95
CA ASN A 207 -9.69 -9.26 -15.56
C ASN A 207 -9.34 -8.13 -14.59
N ILE A 208 -8.74 -7.02 -15.04
CA ILE A 208 -8.41 -5.87 -14.18
C ILE A 208 -9.67 -5.11 -13.71
N THR A 209 -9.63 -4.61 -12.47
CA THR A 209 -10.69 -3.82 -11.84
C THR A 209 -10.93 -2.47 -12.54
N GLY A 210 -12.17 -1.98 -12.53
CA GLY A 210 -12.68 -0.88 -13.34
C GLY A 210 -12.02 0.50 -13.21
N ASN A 211 -11.29 0.79 -12.12
CA ASN A 211 -10.64 2.10 -11.95
C ASN A 211 -9.43 2.32 -12.91
N MET A 212 -8.91 1.24 -13.50
CA MET A 212 -7.87 1.28 -14.53
C MET A 212 -8.42 1.17 -15.96
N ARG A 213 -9.75 1.16 -16.12
CA ARG A 213 -10.40 0.97 -17.43
C ARG A 213 -10.14 2.07 -18.45
N ASN A 214 -9.83 3.29 -18.00
CA ASN A 214 -9.69 4.44 -18.92
C ASN A 214 -8.39 4.40 -19.74
N ASN A 215 -7.38 3.62 -19.30
CA ASN A 215 -6.12 3.42 -20.04
C ASN A 215 -5.78 1.92 -20.08
N LYS A 216 -6.55 1.13 -20.83
CA LYS A 216 -6.30 -0.29 -21.05
C LYS A 216 -5.16 -0.52 -22.03
N THR A 217 -3.95 -0.33 -21.59
CA THR A 217 -2.76 -0.67 -22.35
C THR A 217 -1.99 -1.79 -21.66
N VAL A 218 -1.30 -2.62 -22.42
CA VAL A 218 -0.44 -3.69 -21.91
C VAL A 218 0.64 -3.13 -20.99
N GLU A 219 1.16 -1.93 -21.30
CA GLU A 219 2.15 -1.22 -20.48
C GLU A 219 1.64 -0.93 -19.06
N ASN A 220 0.36 -0.58 -18.91
CA ASN A 220 -0.24 -0.37 -17.59
C ASN A 220 -0.33 -1.67 -16.78
N VAL A 221 -0.57 -2.81 -17.44
CA VAL A 221 -0.54 -4.11 -16.76
C VAL A 221 0.87 -4.41 -16.25
N GLU A 222 1.89 -4.16 -17.04
CA GLU A 222 3.28 -4.33 -16.63
C GLU A 222 3.64 -3.45 -15.44
N MET A 223 3.26 -2.16 -15.46
CA MET A 223 3.47 -1.26 -14.33
C MET A 223 2.78 -1.77 -13.06
N VAL A 224 1.57 -2.30 -13.16
CA VAL A 224 0.84 -2.88 -12.02
C VAL A 224 1.50 -4.15 -11.50
N LEU A 225 1.97 -5.02 -12.39
CA LEU A 225 2.73 -6.21 -12.00
C LEU A 225 4.05 -5.86 -11.31
N ASP A 226 4.68 -4.78 -11.71
CA ASP A 226 5.92 -4.33 -11.08
C ASP A 226 5.66 -3.62 -9.74
N SER A 227 4.57 -2.84 -9.60
CA SER A 227 4.26 -2.04 -8.39
C SER A 227 3.40 -2.76 -7.36
N ASP A 228 2.38 -3.52 -7.79
CA ASP A 228 1.33 -4.04 -6.91
C ASP A 228 1.45 -5.55 -6.63
N LEU A 229 2.08 -6.31 -7.52
CA LEU A 229 2.38 -7.71 -7.26
C LEU A 229 3.68 -7.82 -6.45
N LEU A 230 3.60 -8.31 -5.20
CA LEU A 230 4.73 -8.49 -4.30
C LEU A 230 5.67 -7.25 -4.24
N PRO A 231 5.18 -6.07 -3.81
CA PRO A 231 5.95 -4.83 -3.80
C PRO A 231 7.21 -4.86 -2.91
N HIS A 232 7.34 -5.82 -1.99
CA HIS A 232 8.53 -6.00 -1.17
C HIS A 232 9.69 -6.66 -1.94
N ILE A 233 9.42 -7.21 -3.13
CA ILE A 233 10.41 -7.90 -3.95
C ILE A 233 10.65 -7.11 -5.23
N THR A 234 11.91 -6.82 -5.51
CA THR A 234 12.35 -6.17 -6.74
C THR A 234 12.80 -7.21 -7.77
N GLY A 235 12.30 -7.07 -9.01
CA GLY A 235 12.64 -7.96 -10.14
C GLY A 235 11.66 -9.11 -10.35
N ARG A 236 11.25 -9.31 -11.61
CA ARG A 236 10.20 -10.27 -12.02
C ARG A 236 10.55 -11.71 -11.69
N ASN A 237 11.81 -12.13 -11.93
CA ASN A 237 12.26 -13.49 -11.61
C ASN A 237 12.20 -13.80 -10.11
N LYS A 238 12.55 -12.82 -9.25
CA LYS A 238 12.46 -13.00 -7.80
C LYS A 238 11.01 -13.09 -7.34
N LYS A 239 10.11 -12.32 -7.96
CA LYS A 239 8.66 -12.40 -7.70
C LYS A 239 8.12 -13.78 -8.06
N ALA A 240 8.54 -14.34 -9.21
CA ALA A 240 8.18 -15.67 -9.63
C ALA A 240 8.69 -16.76 -8.67
N LEU A 241 9.93 -16.69 -8.23
CA LEU A 241 10.48 -17.60 -7.21
C LEU A 241 9.68 -17.53 -5.90
N TYR A 242 9.31 -16.34 -5.47
CA TYR A 242 8.53 -16.18 -4.24
C TYR A 242 7.10 -16.71 -4.40
N LEU A 243 6.48 -16.49 -5.55
CA LEU A 243 5.19 -17.09 -5.89
C LEU A 243 5.28 -18.63 -5.89
N GLY A 244 6.36 -19.19 -6.47
CA GLY A 244 6.65 -20.62 -6.40
C GLY A 244 6.76 -21.14 -4.96
N PHE A 245 7.45 -20.40 -4.09
CA PHE A 245 7.53 -20.71 -2.66
C PHE A 245 6.15 -20.72 -1.98
N MET A 246 5.29 -19.75 -2.28
CA MET A 246 3.92 -19.70 -1.73
C MET A 246 3.11 -20.94 -2.13
N ILE A 247 3.20 -21.37 -3.39
CA ILE A 247 2.51 -22.54 -3.92
C ILE A 247 3.07 -23.82 -3.29
N ASN A 248 4.38 -23.96 -3.22
CA ASN A 248 5.03 -25.11 -2.61
C ASN A 248 4.60 -25.30 -1.15
N LYS A 249 4.61 -24.21 -0.37
CA LYS A 249 4.16 -24.21 1.03
C LYS A 249 2.68 -24.59 1.13
N ALA A 250 1.82 -24.06 0.24
CA ALA A 250 0.39 -24.39 0.22
C ALA A 250 0.14 -25.87 -0.03
N ILE A 251 0.77 -26.45 -1.05
CA ILE A 251 0.62 -27.88 -1.38
C ILE A 251 1.26 -28.76 -0.29
N SER A 252 2.38 -28.34 0.31
CA SER A 252 3.02 -29.07 1.42
C SER A 252 2.09 -29.19 2.62
N ILE A 253 1.34 -28.15 2.97
CA ILE A 253 0.33 -28.21 4.04
C ILE A 253 -0.86 -29.09 3.62
N TYR A 254 -1.27 -29.00 2.35
CA TYR A 254 -2.33 -29.88 1.82
C TYR A 254 -2.00 -31.37 1.93
N LEU A 255 -0.77 -31.72 1.62
CA LEU A 255 -0.27 -33.10 1.73
C LEU A 255 0.04 -33.51 3.18
N GLY A 256 -0.12 -32.61 4.16
CA GLY A 256 0.09 -32.89 5.58
C GLY A 256 1.57 -32.88 6.01
N TYR A 257 2.48 -32.35 5.20
CA TYR A 257 3.89 -32.23 5.58
C TYR A 257 4.16 -31.08 6.55
N GLU A 258 3.28 -30.08 6.59
CA GLU A 258 3.36 -28.91 7.47
C GLU A 258 1.97 -28.64 8.07
N SER A 259 1.94 -27.95 9.21
CA SER A 259 0.70 -27.55 9.88
C SER A 259 0.22 -26.19 9.38
N TYR A 260 -1.10 -25.95 9.50
CA TYR A 260 -1.67 -24.63 9.24
C TYR A 260 -1.11 -23.57 10.21
N ASP A 261 -0.97 -22.36 9.70
CA ASP A 261 -0.58 -21.21 10.53
C ASP A 261 -1.77 -20.75 11.40
N ASN A 262 -1.47 -20.33 12.63
CA ASN A 262 -2.47 -19.76 13.52
C ASN A 262 -2.54 -18.23 13.33
N ARG A 263 -3.72 -17.73 12.92
CA ARG A 263 -3.96 -16.30 12.70
C ARG A 263 -3.88 -15.50 14.00
N ASP A 264 -4.25 -16.09 15.13
CA ASP A 264 -4.36 -15.41 16.41
C ASP A 264 -3.08 -15.47 17.23
N SER A 265 -2.10 -16.27 16.81
CA SER A 265 -0.79 -16.33 17.46
C SER A 265 -0.07 -14.97 17.38
N TYR A 266 0.45 -14.50 18.50
CA TYR A 266 1.22 -13.26 18.58
C TYR A 266 2.52 -13.27 17.75
N ILE A 267 3.05 -14.45 17.41
CA ILE A 267 4.18 -14.59 16.48
C ILE A 267 3.84 -13.99 15.11
N ASN A 268 2.58 -14.14 14.68
CA ASN A 268 2.05 -13.67 13.41
C ASN A 268 1.40 -12.27 13.50
N LYS A 269 1.55 -11.60 14.64
CA LYS A 269 1.01 -10.26 14.88
C LYS A 269 2.11 -9.22 14.98
N ARG A 270 1.77 -7.98 14.65
CA ARG A 270 2.58 -6.78 14.84
C ARG A 270 1.72 -5.71 15.46
N ILE A 271 2.35 -4.80 16.18
CA ILE A 271 1.66 -3.69 16.87
C ILE A 271 1.98 -2.40 16.16
N ASP A 272 0.95 -1.70 15.72
CA ASP A 272 1.05 -0.33 15.21
C ASP A 272 1.12 0.62 16.41
N THR A 273 2.27 1.25 16.57
CA THR A 273 2.48 2.30 17.57
C THR A 273 1.84 3.63 17.13
N PRO A 274 1.64 4.60 18.03
CA PRO A 274 1.08 5.91 17.67
C PRO A 274 1.79 6.61 16.51
N GLY A 275 3.12 6.49 16.42
CA GLY A 275 3.89 7.03 15.31
C GLY A 275 3.55 6.41 13.97
N MET A 276 3.35 5.10 13.91
CA MET A 276 2.92 4.36 12.71
C MET A 276 1.49 4.76 12.30
N LEU A 277 0.59 4.84 13.27
CA LEU A 277 -0.81 5.26 13.03
C LEU A 277 -0.87 6.67 12.46
N MET A 278 -0.14 7.62 13.06
CA MET A 278 -0.06 9.01 12.57
C MET A 278 0.58 9.08 11.19
N SER A 279 1.65 8.34 10.93
CA SER A 279 2.31 8.27 9.63
C SER A 279 1.37 7.77 8.53
N ASN A 280 0.62 6.71 8.80
CA ASN A 280 -0.35 6.16 7.84
C ASN A 280 -1.49 7.14 7.55
N LEU A 281 -2.00 7.81 8.58
CA LEU A 281 -3.02 8.84 8.41
C LEU A 281 -2.48 10.04 7.61
N PHE A 282 -1.28 10.51 7.94
CA PHE A 282 -0.62 11.61 7.22
C PHE A 282 -0.47 11.28 5.72
N ARG A 283 -0.04 10.06 5.37
CA ARG A 283 0.09 9.64 3.98
C ARG A 283 -1.23 9.63 3.22
N GLN A 284 -2.31 9.18 3.87
CA GLN A 284 -3.64 9.22 3.26
C GLN A 284 -4.07 10.67 2.99
N CYS A 285 -3.86 11.58 3.95
CA CYS A 285 -4.13 13.00 3.81
C CYS A 285 -3.29 13.62 2.67
N TYR A 286 -1.99 13.36 2.69
CA TYR A 286 -1.05 13.89 1.68
C TYR A 286 -1.38 13.36 0.28
N GLY A 287 -1.68 12.07 0.15
CA GLY A 287 -2.09 11.48 -1.13
C GLY A 287 -3.38 12.09 -1.69
N LYS A 288 -4.31 12.53 -0.83
CA LYS A 288 -5.50 13.26 -1.27
C LYS A 288 -5.17 14.69 -1.69
N ILE A 289 -4.33 15.38 -0.92
CA ILE A 289 -3.86 16.74 -1.25
C ILE A 289 -3.15 16.73 -2.61
N THR A 290 -2.26 15.77 -2.86
CA THR A 290 -1.53 15.68 -4.15
C THR A 290 -2.46 15.39 -5.32
N LYS A 291 -3.50 14.57 -5.15
CA LYS A 291 -4.51 14.35 -6.20
C LYS A 291 -5.32 15.60 -6.50
N GLU A 292 -5.74 16.34 -5.47
CA GLU A 292 -6.48 17.60 -5.64
C GLU A 292 -5.59 18.66 -6.31
N LEU A 293 -4.33 18.76 -5.88
CA LEU A 293 -3.34 19.66 -6.47
C LEU A 293 -3.14 19.36 -7.96
N LYS A 294 -2.95 18.09 -8.33
CA LYS A 294 -2.84 17.66 -9.73
C LYS A 294 -4.07 18.08 -10.53
N SER A 295 -5.27 17.80 -10.01
CA SER A 295 -6.52 18.15 -10.70
C SER A 295 -6.71 19.66 -10.88
N MET A 296 -6.25 20.47 -9.92
CA MET A 296 -6.32 21.95 -10.05
C MET A 296 -5.32 22.46 -11.08
N ILE A 297 -4.08 21.97 -11.06
CA ILE A 297 -3.07 22.32 -12.07
C ILE A 297 -3.54 21.93 -13.49
N GLU A 298 -4.10 20.72 -13.65
CA GLU A 298 -4.64 20.27 -14.93
C GLU A 298 -5.79 21.17 -15.43
N LYS A 299 -6.67 21.61 -14.54
CA LYS A 299 -7.74 22.56 -14.91
C LYS A 299 -7.19 23.90 -15.37
N ASP A 300 -6.22 24.44 -14.64
CA ASP A 300 -5.63 25.75 -14.98
C ASP A 300 -4.87 25.66 -16.30
N ILE A 301 -4.11 24.58 -16.54
CA ILE A 301 -3.45 24.33 -17.83
C ILE A 301 -4.48 24.27 -18.98
N ASN A 302 -5.59 23.58 -18.79
CA ASN A 302 -6.63 23.44 -19.83
C ASN A 302 -7.39 24.75 -20.07
N GLN A 303 -7.53 25.63 -19.09
CA GLN A 303 -8.18 26.94 -19.23
C GLN A 303 -7.30 27.98 -19.96
N TRP A 304 -5.99 27.90 -19.77
CA TRP A 304 -5.02 28.89 -20.28
C TRP A 304 -4.22 28.39 -21.50
N GLY A 305 -4.65 27.28 -22.09
CA GLY A 305 -3.92 26.35 -22.97
C GLY A 305 -3.32 26.90 -24.29
N ASN A 306 -3.39 28.23 -24.59
CA ASN A 306 -2.78 28.77 -25.78
C ASN A 306 -1.49 29.59 -25.54
N ASP A 307 -1.18 29.96 -24.30
CA ASP A 307 0.03 30.71 -23.95
C ASP A 307 0.91 29.92 -22.96
N SER A 308 1.74 29.06 -23.53
CA SER A 308 2.61 28.16 -22.74
C SER A 308 3.57 28.89 -21.77
N THR A 309 4.02 30.09 -22.10
CA THR A 309 4.92 30.88 -21.23
C THR A 309 4.20 31.48 -20.04
N SER A 310 2.98 32.00 -20.22
CA SER A 310 2.18 32.58 -19.14
C SER A 310 1.72 31.53 -18.12
N VAL A 311 1.41 30.30 -18.57
CA VAL A 311 1.03 29.19 -17.69
C VAL A 311 2.19 28.74 -16.80
N VAL A 312 3.41 28.67 -17.34
CA VAL A 312 4.61 28.32 -16.58
C VAL A 312 4.91 29.36 -15.51
N ASP A 313 4.76 30.63 -15.82
CA ASP A 313 5.01 31.72 -14.88
C ASP A 313 3.95 31.77 -13.76
N LEU A 314 2.68 31.55 -14.10
CA LEU A 314 1.58 31.44 -13.14
C LEU A 314 1.75 30.25 -12.16
N ILE A 315 2.01 29.06 -12.68
CA ILE A 315 2.24 27.87 -11.84
C ILE A 315 3.49 28.04 -10.99
N SER A 316 4.46 28.81 -11.44
CA SER A 316 5.73 29.05 -10.77
C SER A 316 5.66 30.16 -9.70
N ASP A 317 4.56 30.89 -9.58
CA ASP A 317 4.44 31.93 -8.56
C ASP A 317 4.10 31.33 -7.18
N LYS A 318 4.78 31.83 -6.13
CA LYS A 318 4.61 31.35 -4.74
C LYS A 318 3.16 31.52 -4.28
N GLN A 319 2.48 32.59 -4.65
CA GLN A 319 1.09 32.85 -4.26
C GLN A 319 0.11 31.84 -4.87
N HIS A 320 0.28 31.48 -6.14
CA HIS A 320 -0.55 30.49 -6.81
C HIS A 320 -0.34 29.08 -6.25
N ILE A 321 0.90 28.69 -5.97
CA ILE A 321 1.19 27.38 -5.39
C ILE A 321 0.61 27.24 -3.98
N THR A 322 0.70 28.27 -3.13
CA THR A 322 0.06 28.23 -1.81
C THR A 322 -1.46 28.08 -1.88
N LYS A 323 -2.10 28.61 -2.93
CA LYS A 323 -3.53 28.43 -3.20
C LYS A 323 -3.87 26.97 -3.58
N TYR A 324 -3.01 26.31 -4.37
CA TYR A 324 -3.21 24.89 -4.73
C TYR A 324 -3.09 23.95 -3.54
N PHE A 325 -2.27 24.24 -2.53
CA PHE A 325 -2.11 23.40 -1.35
C PHE A 325 -3.31 23.44 -0.40
N LYS A 326 -4.35 24.27 -0.63
CA LYS A 326 -5.53 24.39 0.24
C LYS A 326 -5.16 24.30 1.72
N GLN A 327 -4.54 25.37 2.21
CA GLN A 327 -4.09 25.48 3.61
C GLN A 327 -5.19 25.05 4.58
N GLY A 328 -4.83 24.26 5.59
CA GLY A 328 -5.75 23.81 6.63
C GLY A 328 -6.44 22.46 6.40
N LEU A 329 -6.40 21.86 5.19
CA LEU A 329 -6.97 20.52 4.98
C LEU A 329 -6.26 19.47 5.82
N LEU A 330 -4.93 19.48 5.83
CA LEU A 330 -4.12 18.55 6.62
C LEU A 330 -4.45 18.66 8.10
N ASP A 331 -4.47 19.90 8.63
CA ASP A 331 -4.79 20.17 10.02
C ASP A 331 -6.21 19.69 10.39
N SER A 332 -7.20 20.02 9.57
CA SER A 332 -8.60 19.63 9.83
C SER A 332 -8.79 18.12 9.87
N TRP A 333 -8.14 17.37 8.99
CA TRP A 333 -8.26 15.91 8.97
C TRP A 333 -7.53 15.24 10.13
N LEU A 334 -6.32 15.68 10.46
CA LEU A 334 -5.57 15.14 11.59
C LEU A 334 -6.28 15.45 12.92
N LYS A 335 -6.77 16.68 13.08
CA LYS A 335 -7.59 17.07 14.25
C LYS A 335 -8.87 16.23 14.34
N TYR A 336 -9.57 16.04 13.23
CA TYR A 336 -10.79 15.22 13.20
C TYR A 336 -10.52 13.81 13.68
N ALA A 337 -9.50 13.14 13.12
CA ALA A 337 -9.16 11.78 13.51
C ALA A 337 -8.79 11.66 14.99
N LEU A 338 -7.99 12.58 15.50
CA LEU A 338 -7.59 12.61 16.91
C LEU A 338 -8.76 12.96 17.85
N SER A 339 -9.65 13.87 17.45
CA SER A 339 -10.79 14.28 18.29
C SER A 339 -11.87 13.21 18.36
N THR A 340 -12.21 12.55 17.23
CA THR A 340 -13.29 11.57 17.14
C THR A 340 -12.86 10.13 17.36
N GLY A 341 -11.58 9.82 17.18
CA GLY A 341 -11.08 8.44 17.19
C GLY A 341 -11.38 7.63 15.91
N ASN A 342 -11.97 8.26 14.89
CA ASN A 342 -12.22 7.65 13.59
C ASN A 342 -10.95 7.73 12.73
N TRP A 343 -10.28 6.58 12.55
CA TRP A 343 -8.96 6.54 11.92
C TRP A 343 -9.04 6.15 10.45
N GLY A 344 -8.87 7.11 9.57
CA GLY A 344 -8.92 6.96 8.12
C GLY A 344 -9.71 8.07 7.44
N ILE A 345 -9.55 8.20 6.12
CA ILE A 345 -10.27 9.18 5.29
C ILE A 345 -11.37 8.45 4.52
N LYS A 346 -12.60 8.92 4.65
CA LYS A 346 -13.70 8.47 3.81
C LYS A 346 -13.44 8.91 2.37
N THR A 347 -13.28 7.95 1.47
CA THR A 347 -13.32 8.18 0.03
C THR A 347 -14.66 7.70 -0.52
N ILE A 348 -15.28 8.50 -1.37
CA ILE A 348 -16.55 8.16 -2.02
C ILE A 348 -16.32 6.90 -2.85
N GLY A 349 -17.09 5.84 -2.58
CA GLY A 349 -17.01 4.56 -3.32
C GLY A 349 -16.06 3.51 -2.78
N SER A 350 -15.30 3.77 -1.70
CA SER A 350 -14.55 2.72 -1.02
C SER A 350 -15.12 2.48 0.38
N PHE A 351 -15.58 1.27 0.63
CA PHE A 351 -15.84 0.76 1.99
C PHE A 351 -14.50 0.44 2.68
N GLN A 352 -13.63 1.43 2.82
CA GLN A 352 -12.48 1.24 3.71
C GLN A 352 -13.01 1.16 5.14
N ASN A 353 -12.72 0.07 5.82
CA ASN A 353 -13.03 -0.11 7.23
C ASN A 353 -12.28 0.97 8.02
N ILE A 354 -12.98 2.04 8.36
CA ILE A 354 -12.46 3.07 9.25
C ILE A 354 -12.39 2.45 10.65
N LYS A 355 -11.19 2.39 11.20
CA LYS A 355 -11.02 1.98 12.59
C LYS A 355 -11.65 3.02 13.50
N GLN A 356 -12.46 2.59 14.46
CA GLN A 356 -13.11 3.45 15.44
C GLN A 356 -12.47 3.28 16.82
N GLY A 357 -12.52 4.34 17.64
CA GLY A 357 -12.01 4.27 19.01
C GLY A 357 -10.49 4.23 19.13
N VAL A 358 -9.76 4.57 18.06
CA VAL A 358 -8.29 4.58 18.07
C VAL A 358 -7.75 5.68 18.97
N SER A 359 -8.41 6.83 19.02
CA SER A 359 -8.09 7.92 19.94
C SER A 359 -9.11 7.96 21.07
N GLN A 360 -8.64 7.98 22.30
CA GLN A 360 -9.44 8.03 23.51
C GLN A 360 -8.98 9.16 24.43
N VAL A 361 -9.87 9.66 25.27
CA VAL A 361 -9.52 10.68 26.28
C VAL A 361 -8.66 10.02 27.37
N LEU A 362 -7.54 10.66 27.70
CA LEU A 362 -6.68 10.20 28.77
C LEU A 362 -7.42 10.31 30.12
N ASN A 363 -7.53 9.18 30.81
CA ASN A 363 -8.03 9.16 32.18
C ASN A 363 -6.85 9.20 33.15
N ARG A 364 -6.77 10.22 33.98
CA ARG A 364 -5.71 10.37 34.97
C ARG A 364 -6.07 9.82 36.37
N MET A 365 -7.26 9.23 36.52
CA MET A 365 -7.71 8.65 37.80
C MET A 365 -7.19 7.23 38.03
N CYS A 366 -6.71 6.55 37.03
CA CYS A 366 -6.15 5.21 37.12
C CYS A 366 -4.86 5.10 36.29
N HIS A 367 -4.03 4.10 36.59
CA HIS A 367 -2.76 3.86 35.88
C HIS A 367 -2.91 3.24 34.47
N HIS A 368 -4.11 2.92 34.09
CA HIS A 368 -4.41 2.40 32.74
C HIS A 368 -4.81 3.57 31.81
#